data_ab4046e82d79752802e083cad2a04805
#
_entry.id   ab4046e82d79752802e083cad2a04805
#
_cell.length_a   1.000
_cell.length_b   1.000
_cell.length_c   1.000
_cell.angle_alpha   90.00
_cell.angle_beta   90.00
_cell.angle_gamma   90.00
#
_symmetry.space_group_name_H-M   'P 1'
#
loop_
_entity.id
_entity.type
_entity.pdbx_description
1 polymer ?
#
loop_
_entity_poly.entity_id
_entity_poly.type
_entity_poly.pdbx_seq_one_letter_code
_entity_poly.pdbx_strand_id
1 'polypeptide(L)'
;AIYHSSLLLIFCLYAAYLKILINVPGKTGHIMNIVLYSMYFIFAIADALSPVLGYSFYRDSSGAWHDNLYLKPFTIAYGLYMAFIFFLLLYYHNRIPTSLFHMLLIVQFICVFLVFAENHYGSNTFLAITFLLPIMVILYMVHGSSYSIKTGALNADSLNEYLNQQVTTQSFTYYMCLRFDTDSEYVMPDELGKLFFNFWKGYFKNGLLFHPSTDFFVLAIDVSDIPNADKIAFEMIQNDFKHHFETYKLPYKIVLFNHMNFCENLEQFYELFNFFAEPMELNNYRSCDTADYKSFHDMKYLLAQLKDIAENGSLDDERVLVYCQ
;
A
#
# COMPACT_ATOMS: atom_id res chain seq x y z
N ALA A 1 -26.49 15.95 22.82
CA ALA A 1 -25.07 16.03 23.24
C ALA A 1 -24.32 14.73 22.97
N ILE A 2 -24.64 13.59 23.62
CA ILE A 2 -23.90 12.32 23.48
C ILE A 2 -23.75 11.89 22.02
N TYR A 3 -24.84 11.92 21.24
CA TYR A 3 -24.82 11.57 19.81
C TYR A 3 -23.87 12.44 19.00
N HIS A 4 -23.94 13.77 19.13
CA HIS A 4 -23.06 14.70 18.42
C HIS A 4 -21.59 14.54 18.84
N SER A 5 -21.32 14.36 20.14
CA SER A 5 -19.97 14.13 20.65
C SER A 5 -19.37 12.82 20.11
N SER A 6 -20.19 11.74 19.97
CA SER A 6 -19.74 10.48 19.38
C SER A 6 -19.39 10.65 17.90
N LEU A 7 -20.20 11.36 17.13
CA LEU A 7 -19.91 11.65 15.72
C LEU A 7 -18.65 12.50 15.54
N LEU A 8 -18.47 13.53 16.37
CA LEU A 8 -17.23 14.34 16.34
C LEU A 8 -16.00 13.53 16.72
N LEU A 9 -16.13 12.56 17.66
CA LEU A 9 -15.05 11.64 18.01
C LEU A 9 -14.64 10.79 16.81
N ILE A 10 -15.60 10.28 16.06
CA ILE A 10 -15.36 9.50 14.84
C ILE A 10 -14.55 10.34 13.84
N PHE A 11 -14.94 11.61 13.62
CA PHE A 11 -14.20 12.50 12.72
C PHE A 11 -12.79 12.84 13.22
N CYS A 12 -12.64 13.06 14.51
CA CYS A 12 -11.34 13.28 15.13
C CYS A 12 -10.41 12.07 14.91
N LEU A 13 -10.92 10.85 15.16
CA LEU A 13 -10.18 9.61 14.94
C LEU A 13 -9.87 9.38 13.46
N TYR A 14 -10.81 9.68 12.57
CA TYR A 14 -10.60 9.62 11.13
C TYR A 14 -9.47 10.57 10.67
N ALA A 15 -9.48 11.83 11.12
CA ALA A 15 -8.42 12.79 10.80
C ALA A 15 -7.06 12.38 11.39
N ALA A 16 -7.05 11.83 12.62
CA ALA A 16 -5.85 11.29 13.24
C ALA A 16 -5.29 10.08 12.47
N TYR A 17 -6.16 9.20 12.01
CA TYR A 17 -5.78 8.06 11.18
C TYR A 17 -5.22 8.49 9.82
N LEU A 18 -5.88 9.43 9.12
CA LEU A 18 -5.36 10.00 7.87
C LEU A 18 -3.95 10.60 8.05
N LYS A 19 -3.73 11.30 9.14
CA LYS A 19 -2.40 11.86 9.47
C LYS A 19 -1.34 10.76 9.61
N ILE A 20 -1.67 9.62 10.24
CA ILE A 20 -0.77 8.47 10.35
C ILE A 20 -0.52 7.87 8.97
N LEU A 21 -1.57 7.67 8.18
CA LEU A 21 -1.51 7.14 6.82
C LEU A 21 -0.59 7.97 5.92
N ILE A 22 -0.66 9.30 6.02
CA ILE A 22 0.15 10.25 5.26
C ILE A 22 1.59 10.31 5.78
N ASN A 23 1.86 9.74 6.95
CA ASN A 23 3.16 9.80 7.64
C ASN A 23 3.66 11.25 7.81
N VAL A 24 2.86 12.06 8.50
CA VAL A 24 3.22 13.45 8.79
C VAL A 24 4.40 13.51 9.75
N PRO A 25 5.46 14.32 9.48
CA PRO A 25 6.69 14.36 10.27
C PRO A 25 6.47 14.65 11.77
N GLY A 26 7.27 14.04 12.63
CA GLY A 26 7.10 13.95 14.08
C GLY A 26 6.66 15.22 14.81
N LYS A 27 7.36 16.34 14.71
CA LYS A 27 6.98 17.60 15.40
C LYS A 27 5.64 18.16 14.88
N THR A 28 5.48 18.23 13.57
CA THR A 28 4.24 18.72 12.94
C THR A 28 3.08 17.78 13.25
N GLY A 29 3.30 16.47 13.19
CA GLY A 29 2.30 15.46 13.53
C GLY A 29 1.84 15.55 14.99
N HIS A 30 2.74 15.88 15.93
CA HIS A 30 2.38 16.07 17.33
C HIS A 30 1.52 17.32 17.54
N ILE A 31 1.89 18.45 16.92
CA ILE A 31 1.08 19.70 16.96
C ILE A 31 -0.31 19.45 16.38
N MET A 32 -0.40 18.76 15.26
CA MET A 32 -1.70 18.42 14.63
C MET A 32 -2.57 17.58 15.55
N ASN A 33 -2.01 16.61 16.30
CA ASN A 33 -2.76 15.87 17.30
C ASN A 33 -3.32 16.77 18.39
N ILE A 34 -2.50 17.66 18.93
CA ILE A 34 -2.95 18.61 19.96
C ILE A 34 -4.13 19.45 19.42
N VAL A 35 -4.02 19.95 18.20
CA VAL A 35 -5.09 20.73 17.56
C VAL A 35 -6.36 19.89 17.39
N LEU A 36 -6.27 18.68 16.86
CA LEU A 36 -7.41 17.77 16.65
C LEU A 36 -8.14 17.45 17.96
N TYR A 37 -7.39 17.03 18.97
CA TYR A 37 -8.01 16.65 20.25
C TYR A 37 -8.52 17.87 21.02
N SER A 38 -7.84 19.02 20.98
CA SER A 38 -8.34 20.24 21.61
C SER A 38 -9.63 20.74 20.94
N MET A 39 -9.72 20.68 19.62
CA MET A 39 -10.96 20.96 18.90
C MET A 39 -12.09 20.03 19.38
N TYR A 40 -11.84 18.71 19.44
CA TYR A 40 -12.83 17.75 19.93
C TYR A 40 -13.34 18.14 21.32
N PHE A 41 -12.45 18.36 22.28
CA PHE A 41 -12.83 18.68 23.67
C PHE A 41 -13.58 20.01 23.77
N ILE A 42 -13.16 21.05 23.07
CA ILE A 42 -13.83 22.36 23.08
C ILE A 42 -15.27 22.22 22.57
N PHE A 43 -15.47 21.55 21.44
CA PHE A 43 -16.81 21.41 20.87
C PHE A 43 -17.68 20.40 21.61
N ALA A 44 -17.12 19.33 22.19
CA ALA A 44 -17.85 18.40 23.04
C ALA A 44 -18.36 19.09 24.31
N ILE A 45 -17.53 19.92 24.94
CA ILE A 45 -17.93 20.73 26.10
C ILE A 45 -19.00 21.75 25.70
N ALA A 46 -18.83 22.47 24.59
CA ALA A 46 -19.80 23.44 24.10
C ALA A 46 -21.16 22.78 23.80
N ASP A 47 -21.16 21.57 23.20
CA ASP A 47 -22.39 20.82 22.95
C ASP A 47 -23.03 20.29 24.23
N ALA A 48 -22.24 19.87 25.22
CA ALA A 48 -22.72 19.43 26.53
C ALA A 48 -23.35 20.61 27.34
N LEU A 49 -22.79 21.81 27.22
CA LEU A 49 -23.32 23.03 27.87
C LEU A 49 -24.48 23.66 27.07
N SER A 50 -24.74 23.20 25.88
CA SER A 50 -25.74 23.75 24.98
C SER A 50 -27.14 23.85 25.58
N PRO A 51 -27.66 22.89 26.38
CA PRO A 51 -28.97 23.06 27.02
C PRO A 51 -29.06 24.22 27.98
N VAL A 52 -27.92 24.63 28.58
CA VAL A 52 -27.85 25.77 29.52
C VAL A 52 -27.66 27.09 28.77
N LEU A 53 -26.84 27.06 27.72
CA LEU A 53 -26.46 28.26 26.96
C LEU A 53 -27.38 28.52 25.75
N GLY A 54 -28.25 27.58 25.38
CA GLY A 54 -29.20 27.71 24.28
C GLY A 54 -28.60 27.66 22.89
N TYR A 55 -27.36 27.11 22.71
CA TYR A 55 -26.68 27.10 21.41
C TYR A 55 -27.24 26.05 20.44
N SER A 56 -27.39 24.82 20.86
CA SER A 56 -27.93 23.71 19.99
C SER A 56 -29.39 23.43 20.30
N PHE A 57 -29.75 23.51 21.59
CA PHE A 57 -31.10 23.25 22.07
C PHE A 57 -31.45 24.28 23.13
N TYR A 58 -32.68 24.77 23.13
CA TYR A 58 -33.20 25.62 24.20
C TYR A 58 -34.55 25.12 24.67
N ARG A 59 -34.86 25.39 25.91
CA ARG A 59 -36.16 25.09 26.52
C ARG A 59 -36.99 26.37 26.55
N ASP A 60 -38.20 26.30 25.97
CA ASP A 60 -39.11 27.43 26.00
C ASP A 60 -39.81 27.59 27.36
N SER A 61 -40.63 28.63 27.52
CA SER A 61 -41.39 28.90 28.72
C SER A 61 -42.43 27.83 29.03
N SER A 62 -42.83 27.02 28.06
CA SER A 62 -43.73 25.87 28.21
C SER A 62 -43.02 24.61 28.70
N GLY A 63 -41.69 24.58 28.70
CA GLY A 63 -40.87 23.46 29.04
C GLY A 63 -40.55 22.54 27.88
N ALA A 64 -40.98 22.85 26.67
CA ALA A 64 -40.67 22.11 25.45
C ALA A 64 -39.25 22.37 24.97
N TRP A 65 -38.59 21.35 24.45
CA TRP A 65 -37.25 21.46 23.85
C TRP A 65 -37.36 21.82 22.38
N HIS A 66 -36.64 22.88 21.98
CA HIS A 66 -36.54 23.33 20.61
C HIS A 66 -35.09 23.26 20.12
N ASP A 67 -34.92 22.93 18.85
CA ASP A 67 -33.63 22.93 18.15
C ASP A 67 -33.29 24.36 17.68
N ASN A 68 -32.07 24.80 17.98
CA ASN A 68 -31.62 26.11 17.51
C ASN A 68 -30.94 25.99 16.15
N LEU A 69 -31.58 26.47 15.08
CA LEU A 69 -31.13 26.32 13.70
C LEU A 69 -29.90 27.16 13.36
N TYR A 70 -29.57 28.21 14.11
CA TYR A 70 -28.60 29.21 13.65
C TYR A 70 -27.16 29.04 14.15
N LEU A 71 -26.90 28.34 15.23
CA LEU A 71 -25.55 28.17 15.79
C LEU A 71 -25.41 26.79 16.44
N LYS A 72 -25.27 25.80 15.61
CA LYS A 72 -24.95 24.43 16.10
C LYS A 72 -23.42 24.28 16.24
N PRO A 73 -22.87 24.20 17.47
CA PRO A 73 -21.43 23.94 17.65
C PRO A 73 -20.95 22.74 16.87
N PHE A 74 -21.81 21.73 16.73
CA PHE A 74 -21.56 20.55 15.92
C PHE A 74 -21.30 20.87 14.44
N THR A 75 -22.12 21.73 13.80
CA THR A 75 -21.95 22.09 12.38
C THR A 75 -20.64 22.87 12.15
N ILE A 76 -20.30 23.76 13.09
CA ILE A 76 -19.03 24.51 13.03
C ILE A 76 -17.85 23.55 13.17
N ALA A 77 -17.89 22.65 14.18
CA ALA A 77 -16.85 21.63 14.38
C ALA A 77 -16.66 20.75 13.15
N TYR A 78 -17.79 20.28 12.57
CA TYR A 78 -17.77 19.48 11.35
C TYR A 78 -17.08 20.23 10.20
N GLY A 79 -17.44 21.48 9.95
CA GLY A 79 -16.81 22.31 8.92
C GLY A 79 -15.31 22.48 9.13
N LEU A 80 -14.87 22.67 10.38
CA LEU A 80 -13.45 22.79 10.70
C LEU A 80 -12.69 21.47 10.50
N TYR A 81 -13.27 20.33 10.88
CA TYR A 81 -12.67 19.01 10.61
C TYR A 81 -12.57 18.75 9.11
N MET A 82 -13.61 19.06 8.35
CA MET A 82 -13.58 18.92 6.89
C MET A 82 -12.50 19.80 6.26
N ALA A 83 -12.41 21.06 6.65
CA ALA A 83 -11.35 21.96 6.18
C ALA A 83 -9.94 21.43 6.54
N PHE A 84 -9.78 20.90 7.74
CA PHE A 84 -8.53 20.29 8.18
C PHE A 84 -8.16 19.06 7.35
N ILE A 85 -9.12 18.18 7.05
CA ILE A 85 -8.91 16.98 6.21
C ILE A 85 -8.54 17.40 4.78
N PHE A 86 -9.26 18.37 4.17
CA PHE A 86 -8.89 18.91 2.86
C PHE A 86 -7.49 19.50 2.86
N PHE A 87 -7.14 20.26 3.89
CA PHE A 87 -5.78 20.79 4.05
C PHE A 87 -4.73 19.68 4.10
N LEU A 88 -4.95 18.61 4.89
CA LEU A 88 -4.04 17.47 4.96
C LEU A 88 -3.86 16.80 3.60
N LEU A 89 -4.96 16.51 2.91
CA LEU A 89 -4.93 15.85 1.61
C LEU A 89 -4.19 16.71 0.57
N LEU A 90 -4.51 17.99 0.46
CA LEU A 90 -3.92 18.90 -0.54
C LEU A 90 -2.46 19.22 -0.23
N TYR A 91 -2.12 19.49 1.03
CA TYR A 91 -0.76 19.85 1.42
C TYR A 91 0.22 18.68 1.31
N TYR A 92 -0.24 17.48 1.65
CA TYR A 92 0.59 16.26 1.61
C TYR A 92 0.29 15.35 0.42
N HIS A 93 -0.32 15.84 -0.65
CA HIS A 93 -0.73 15.03 -1.81
C HIS A 93 0.43 14.21 -2.40
N ASN A 94 1.67 14.73 -2.39
CA ASN A 94 2.86 14.04 -2.88
C ASN A 94 3.29 12.83 -2.02
N ARG A 95 2.69 12.66 -0.82
CA ARG A 95 2.98 11.52 0.09
C ARG A 95 1.93 10.43 0.03
N ILE A 96 0.91 10.63 -0.76
CA ILE A 96 -0.21 9.70 -0.92
C ILE A 96 -0.15 9.14 -2.35
N PRO A 97 -0.34 7.82 -2.56
CA PRO A 97 -0.51 7.29 -3.90
C PRO A 97 -1.63 8.03 -4.65
N THR A 98 -1.41 8.34 -5.91
CA THR A 98 -2.31 9.20 -6.71
C THR A 98 -3.75 8.67 -6.74
N SER A 99 -3.92 7.35 -6.86
CA SER A 99 -5.23 6.70 -6.83
C SER A 99 -5.96 6.89 -5.50
N LEU A 100 -5.26 6.69 -4.39
CA LEU A 100 -5.79 6.88 -3.04
C LEU A 100 -6.15 8.35 -2.78
N PHE A 101 -5.30 9.29 -3.23
CA PHE A 101 -5.57 10.72 -3.12
C PHE A 101 -6.88 11.12 -3.81
N HIS A 102 -7.07 10.71 -5.07
CA HIS A 102 -8.30 11.04 -5.81
C HIS A 102 -9.55 10.43 -5.16
N MET A 103 -9.47 9.17 -4.72
CA MET A 103 -10.58 8.50 -4.04
C MET A 103 -10.96 9.21 -2.74
N LEU A 104 -9.99 9.53 -1.89
CA LEU A 104 -10.24 10.25 -0.64
C LEU A 104 -10.83 11.64 -0.91
N LEU A 105 -10.33 12.34 -1.93
CA LEU A 105 -10.83 13.66 -2.29
C LEU A 105 -12.28 13.61 -2.79
N ILE A 106 -12.62 12.64 -3.65
CA ILE A 106 -13.99 12.41 -4.13
C ILE A 106 -14.93 12.14 -2.95
N VAL A 107 -14.52 11.27 -2.02
CA VAL A 107 -15.34 10.93 -0.85
C VAL A 107 -15.60 12.16 0.03
N GLN A 108 -14.59 13.02 0.22
CA GLN A 108 -14.79 14.27 0.97
C GLN A 108 -15.81 15.20 0.28
N PHE A 109 -15.76 15.33 -1.04
CA PHE A 109 -16.79 16.11 -1.77
C PHE A 109 -18.18 15.49 -1.64
N ILE A 110 -18.32 14.16 -1.69
CA ILE A 110 -19.59 13.48 -1.46
C ILE A 110 -20.09 13.77 -0.04
N CYS A 111 -19.23 13.70 0.97
CA CYS A 111 -19.62 14.01 2.36
C CYS A 111 -20.11 15.44 2.53
N VAL A 112 -19.43 16.41 1.92
CA VAL A 112 -19.90 17.81 1.93
C VAL A 112 -21.27 17.94 1.28
N PHE A 113 -21.47 17.31 0.12
CA PHE A 113 -22.75 17.32 -0.58
C PHE A 113 -23.88 16.69 0.26
N LEU A 114 -23.61 15.55 0.93
CA LEU A 114 -24.58 14.90 1.81
C LEU A 114 -25.03 15.77 2.98
N VAL A 115 -24.11 16.55 3.57
CA VAL A 115 -24.47 17.51 4.64
C VAL A 115 -25.33 18.63 4.11
N PHE A 116 -25.06 19.16 2.91
CA PHE A 116 -25.95 20.12 2.27
C PHE A 116 -27.33 19.53 1.98
N ALA A 117 -27.40 18.30 1.47
CA ALA A 117 -28.66 17.63 1.23
C ALA A 117 -29.47 17.42 2.51
N GLU A 118 -28.80 17.02 3.61
CA GLU A 118 -29.46 16.88 4.91
C GLU A 118 -30.05 18.19 5.41
N ASN A 119 -29.29 19.27 5.35
CA ASN A 119 -29.79 20.60 5.74
C ASN A 119 -31.01 21.04 4.89
N HIS A 120 -31.10 20.60 3.65
CA HIS A 120 -32.20 20.96 2.76
C HIS A 120 -33.44 20.06 2.96
N TYR A 121 -33.24 18.75 3.13
CA TYR A 121 -34.33 17.78 3.22
C TYR A 121 -34.75 17.40 4.64
N GLY A 122 -33.98 17.80 5.65
CA GLY A 122 -34.30 17.65 7.08
C GLY A 122 -34.32 16.19 7.58
N SER A 123 -33.63 15.26 6.91
CA SER A 123 -33.56 13.87 7.34
C SER A 123 -32.23 13.59 8.05
N ASN A 124 -32.28 12.92 9.22
CA ASN A 124 -31.06 12.56 9.96
C ASN A 124 -30.32 11.35 9.35
N THR A 125 -30.78 10.83 8.22
CA THR A 125 -30.24 9.61 7.59
C THR A 125 -28.89 9.87 6.90
N PHE A 126 -28.75 11.03 6.24
CA PHE A 126 -27.53 11.38 5.52
C PHE A 126 -26.34 11.64 6.45
N LEU A 127 -26.61 12.10 7.67
CA LEU A 127 -25.56 12.37 8.65
C LEU A 127 -24.77 11.10 8.98
N ALA A 128 -25.45 9.99 9.26
CA ALA A 128 -24.80 8.71 9.55
C ALA A 128 -23.93 8.22 8.36
N ILE A 129 -24.43 8.34 7.13
CA ILE A 129 -23.69 7.97 5.92
C ILE A 129 -22.44 8.84 5.77
N THR A 130 -22.55 10.15 6.02
CA THR A 130 -21.42 11.09 5.94
C THR A 130 -20.25 10.70 6.85
N PHE A 131 -20.52 10.10 8.01
CA PHE A 131 -19.47 9.66 8.92
C PHE A 131 -18.95 8.26 8.61
N LEU A 132 -19.80 7.36 8.13
CA LEU A 132 -19.41 5.97 7.84
C LEU A 132 -18.65 5.84 6.52
N LEU A 133 -19.05 6.60 5.48
CA LEU A 133 -18.48 6.48 4.15
C LEU A 133 -16.96 6.69 4.10
N PRO A 134 -16.36 7.73 4.72
CA PRO A 134 -14.92 7.89 4.72
C PRO A 134 -14.18 6.75 5.41
N ILE A 135 -14.74 6.22 6.50
CA ILE A 135 -14.15 5.10 7.23
C ILE A 135 -14.19 3.84 6.39
N MET A 136 -15.33 3.53 5.76
CA MET A 136 -15.46 2.37 4.89
C MET A 136 -14.50 2.44 3.71
N VAL A 137 -14.36 3.61 3.08
CA VAL A 137 -13.42 3.80 1.97
C VAL A 137 -11.98 3.60 2.41
N ILE A 138 -11.58 4.15 3.57
CA ILE A 138 -10.23 3.90 4.10
C ILE A 138 -10.03 2.42 4.42
N LEU A 139 -10.97 1.77 5.11
CA LEU A 139 -10.86 0.35 5.41
C LEU A 139 -10.73 -0.48 4.14
N TYR A 140 -11.55 -0.19 3.14
CA TYR A 140 -11.47 -0.85 1.84
C TYR A 140 -10.11 -0.60 1.17
N MET A 141 -9.63 0.63 1.14
CA MET A 141 -8.36 0.99 0.52
C MET A 141 -7.14 0.45 1.28
N VAL A 142 -7.21 0.32 2.60
CA VAL A 142 -6.11 -0.22 3.42
C VAL A 142 -6.06 -1.73 3.35
N HIS A 143 -7.22 -2.41 3.37
CA HIS A 143 -7.30 -3.88 3.36
C HIS A 143 -7.46 -4.46 1.95
N GLY A 144 -8.06 -3.72 1.01
CA GLY A 144 -8.19 -4.09 -0.40
C GLY A 144 -7.22 -3.35 -1.33
N SER A 145 -6.29 -2.57 -0.78
CA SER A 145 -5.35 -1.80 -1.60
C SER A 145 -4.31 -2.70 -2.22
N SER A 146 -4.16 -2.56 -3.51
CA SER A 146 -3.05 -3.14 -4.27
C SER A 146 -1.68 -2.56 -3.91
N TYR A 147 -1.63 -1.51 -3.05
CA TYR A 147 -0.41 -0.80 -2.69
C TYR A 147 -0.02 -1.04 -1.23
N SER A 148 1.28 -1.22 -1.00
CA SER A 148 1.86 -1.13 0.33
C SER A 148 1.87 0.34 0.78
N ILE A 149 1.14 0.65 1.85
CA ILE A 149 1.07 2.01 2.42
C ILE A 149 2.45 2.50 2.88
N LYS A 150 3.30 1.58 3.32
CA LYS A 150 4.64 1.89 3.84
C LYS A 150 5.59 2.36 2.74
N THR A 151 5.61 1.67 1.62
CA THR A 151 6.58 1.90 0.55
C THR A 151 5.99 2.63 -0.66
N GLY A 152 4.67 2.58 -0.86
CA GLY A 152 4.00 3.04 -2.09
C GLY A 152 4.14 2.07 -3.27
N ALA A 153 4.82 0.93 -3.08
CA ALA A 153 4.91 -0.14 -4.05
C ALA A 153 3.64 -1.01 -4.07
N LEU A 154 3.41 -1.74 -5.14
CA LEU A 154 2.34 -2.72 -5.25
C LEU A 154 2.61 -3.92 -4.31
N ASN A 155 1.56 -4.55 -3.80
CA ASN A 155 1.67 -5.67 -2.86
C ASN A 155 1.82 -7.03 -3.58
N ALA A 156 1.87 -8.12 -2.79
CA ALA A 156 2.00 -9.49 -3.26
C ALA A 156 0.83 -9.92 -4.17
N ASP A 157 -0.41 -9.56 -3.81
CA ASP A 157 -1.60 -9.92 -4.57
C ASP A 157 -1.58 -9.26 -5.95
N SER A 158 -1.14 -8.01 -6.01
CA SER A 158 -0.97 -7.28 -7.27
C SER A 158 0.13 -7.87 -8.17
N LEU A 159 1.22 -8.36 -7.57
CA LEU A 159 2.24 -9.07 -8.34
C LEU A 159 1.69 -10.38 -8.90
N ASN A 160 0.95 -11.13 -8.09
CA ASN A 160 0.34 -12.38 -8.51
C ASN A 160 -0.66 -12.17 -9.68
N GLU A 161 -1.50 -11.15 -9.58
CA GLU A 161 -2.44 -10.78 -10.66
C GLU A 161 -1.69 -10.33 -11.93
N TYR A 162 -0.64 -9.53 -11.77
CA TYR A 162 0.19 -9.08 -12.88
C TYR A 162 0.88 -10.23 -13.61
N LEU A 163 1.47 -11.20 -12.89
CA LEU A 163 2.11 -12.39 -13.48
C LEU A 163 1.10 -13.18 -14.31
N ASN A 164 -0.09 -13.45 -13.76
CA ASN A 164 -1.15 -14.18 -14.46
C ASN A 164 -1.61 -13.43 -15.73
N GLN A 165 -1.73 -12.11 -15.65
CA GLN A 165 -2.07 -11.29 -16.81
C GLN A 165 -1.01 -11.38 -17.91
N GLN A 166 0.29 -11.35 -17.56
CA GLN A 166 1.39 -11.46 -18.54
C GLN A 166 1.35 -12.81 -19.30
N VAL A 167 1.09 -13.92 -18.59
CA VAL A 167 0.93 -15.23 -19.22
C VAL A 167 -0.28 -15.24 -20.16
N THR A 168 -1.42 -14.71 -19.70
CA THR A 168 -2.67 -14.68 -20.47
C THR A 168 -2.56 -13.82 -21.74
N THR A 169 -1.90 -12.68 -21.66
CA THR A 169 -1.70 -11.76 -22.79
C THR A 169 -0.50 -12.11 -23.66
N GLN A 170 0.30 -13.09 -23.25
CA GLN A 170 1.56 -13.47 -23.89
C GLN A 170 2.53 -12.29 -24.06
N SER A 171 2.48 -11.33 -23.16
CA SER A 171 3.39 -10.19 -23.16
C SER A 171 4.67 -10.52 -22.41
N PHE A 172 5.78 -9.97 -22.91
CA PHE A 172 7.09 -10.16 -22.32
C PHE A 172 7.42 -9.02 -21.38
N THR A 173 7.88 -9.36 -20.20
CA THR A 173 8.26 -8.40 -19.15
C THR A 173 9.71 -8.64 -18.73
N TYR A 174 10.40 -7.56 -18.50
CA TYR A 174 11.69 -7.56 -17.82
C TYR A 174 11.45 -7.40 -16.32
N TYR A 175 11.99 -8.34 -15.53
CA TYR A 175 11.88 -8.24 -14.07
C TYR A 175 13.25 -8.06 -13.44
N MET A 176 13.35 -7.11 -12.54
CA MET A 176 14.50 -6.94 -11.66
C MET A 176 14.07 -7.25 -10.23
N CYS A 177 14.59 -8.34 -9.69
CA CYS A 177 14.25 -8.86 -8.38
C CYS A 177 15.38 -8.59 -7.41
N LEU A 178 15.09 -7.90 -6.32
CA LEU A 178 16.02 -7.61 -5.24
C LEU A 178 15.54 -8.29 -3.97
N ARG A 179 16.39 -9.10 -3.36
CA ARG A 179 16.16 -9.68 -2.04
C ARG A 179 17.28 -9.30 -1.09
N PHE A 180 16.90 -8.84 0.10
CA PHE A 180 17.83 -8.65 1.20
C PHE A 180 17.98 -9.96 1.97
N ASP A 181 19.23 -10.31 2.29
CA ASP A 181 19.54 -11.42 3.17
C ASP A 181 19.49 -10.91 4.62
N THR A 182 18.30 -10.99 5.19
CA THR A 182 18.02 -10.49 6.54
C THR A 182 17.51 -11.63 7.41
N ASP A 183 17.76 -11.54 8.71
CA ASP A 183 17.18 -12.45 9.69
C ASP A 183 15.64 -12.35 9.66
N SER A 184 14.95 -13.43 10.00
CA SER A 184 13.49 -13.54 9.97
C SER A 184 12.75 -12.50 10.83
N GLU A 185 13.46 -11.87 11.78
CA GLU A 185 12.95 -10.82 12.66
C GLU A 185 13.22 -9.40 12.13
N TYR A 186 13.93 -9.26 11.01
CA TYR A 186 14.25 -7.95 10.47
C TYR A 186 12.99 -7.27 9.92
N VAL A 187 12.74 -6.09 10.44
CA VAL A 187 11.68 -5.20 9.92
C VAL A 187 12.35 -4.06 9.17
N MET A 188 12.11 -4.00 7.87
CA MET A 188 12.65 -2.91 7.05
C MET A 188 12.11 -1.56 7.53
N PRO A 189 12.98 -0.57 7.83
CA PRO A 189 12.53 0.77 8.15
C PRO A 189 11.70 1.39 7.00
N ASP A 190 10.60 2.04 7.32
CA ASP A 190 9.72 2.68 6.32
C ASP A 190 10.46 3.70 5.43
N GLU A 191 11.50 4.35 6.00
CA GLU A 191 12.34 5.29 5.28
C GLU A 191 13.16 4.60 4.19
N LEU A 192 13.69 3.42 4.48
CA LEU A 192 14.46 2.62 3.52
C LEU A 192 13.57 2.15 2.37
N GLY A 193 12.37 1.64 2.67
CA GLY A 193 11.40 1.23 1.64
C GLY A 193 11.03 2.38 0.69
N LYS A 194 10.81 3.60 1.22
CA LYS A 194 10.55 4.80 0.41
C LYS A 194 11.75 5.24 -0.40
N LEU A 195 12.95 5.12 0.16
CA LEU A 195 14.18 5.44 -0.54
C LEU A 195 14.39 4.52 -1.74
N PHE A 196 14.13 3.21 -1.56
CA PHE A 196 14.11 2.25 -2.66
C PHE A 196 13.09 2.62 -3.72
N PHE A 197 11.87 2.89 -3.32
CA PHE A 197 10.81 3.29 -4.25
C PHE A 197 11.22 4.49 -5.09
N ASN A 198 11.73 5.54 -4.46
CA ASN A 198 12.15 6.77 -5.15
C ASN A 198 13.35 6.53 -6.07
N PHE A 199 14.32 5.71 -5.62
CA PHE A 199 15.48 5.33 -6.43
C PHE A 199 15.06 4.64 -7.72
N TRP A 200 14.23 3.59 -7.63
CA TRP A 200 13.75 2.85 -8.80
C TRP A 200 12.92 3.71 -9.74
N LYS A 201 12.02 4.55 -9.19
CA LYS A 201 11.21 5.49 -9.99
C LYS A 201 12.05 6.55 -10.71
N GLY A 202 13.22 6.88 -10.20
CA GLY A 202 14.18 7.76 -10.85
C GLY A 202 14.69 7.20 -12.19
N TYR A 203 14.97 5.90 -12.22
CA TYR A 203 15.45 5.19 -13.40
C TYR A 203 14.34 4.73 -14.34
N PHE A 204 13.25 4.20 -13.78
CA PHE A 204 12.19 3.54 -14.54
C PHE A 204 10.82 4.16 -14.20
N LYS A 205 10.51 5.28 -14.84
CA LYS A 205 9.26 6.04 -14.56
C LYS A 205 7.98 5.23 -14.81
N ASN A 206 7.97 4.38 -15.84
CA ASN A 206 6.82 3.55 -16.23
C ASN A 206 6.87 2.15 -15.59
N GLY A 207 7.96 1.79 -14.93
CA GLY A 207 8.08 0.49 -14.25
C GLY A 207 7.11 0.35 -13.08
N LEU A 208 6.56 -0.85 -12.90
CA LEU A 208 5.74 -1.22 -11.75
C LEU A 208 6.65 -1.82 -10.68
N LEU A 209 6.69 -1.18 -9.51
CA LEU A 209 7.44 -1.69 -8.36
C LEU A 209 6.50 -2.42 -7.42
N PHE A 210 6.84 -3.68 -7.13
CA PHE A 210 6.14 -4.54 -6.19
C PHE A 210 7.01 -4.77 -4.94
N HIS A 211 6.35 -4.87 -3.79
CA HIS A 211 6.97 -5.22 -2.50
C HIS A 211 6.16 -6.35 -1.85
N PRO A 212 6.36 -7.58 -2.35
CA PRO A 212 5.54 -8.72 -1.93
C PRO A 212 5.88 -9.26 -0.53
N SER A 213 7.11 -9.08 -0.05
CA SER A 213 7.51 -9.39 1.33
C SER A 213 8.46 -8.33 1.87
N THR A 214 8.75 -8.36 3.19
CA THR A 214 9.56 -7.34 3.87
C THR A 214 11.00 -7.23 3.34
N ASP A 215 11.52 -8.28 2.76
CA ASP A 215 12.88 -8.42 2.25
C ASP A 215 12.97 -8.45 0.72
N PHE A 216 11.84 -8.46 0.01
CA PHE A 216 11.81 -8.73 -1.43
C PHE A 216 11.09 -7.65 -2.23
N PHE A 217 11.77 -7.12 -3.23
CA PHE A 217 11.27 -6.15 -4.19
C PHE A 217 11.34 -6.69 -5.61
N VAL A 218 10.33 -6.39 -6.41
CA VAL A 218 10.27 -6.75 -7.83
C VAL A 218 9.90 -5.52 -8.64
N LEU A 219 10.78 -5.14 -9.57
CA LEU A 219 10.47 -4.12 -10.57
C LEU A 219 10.13 -4.82 -11.88
N ALA A 220 8.93 -4.60 -12.39
CA ALA A 220 8.49 -5.09 -13.69
C ALA A 220 8.45 -3.93 -14.70
N ILE A 221 9.03 -4.17 -15.87
CA ILE A 221 9.14 -3.19 -16.96
C ILE A 221 8.66 -3.87 -18.23
N ASP A 222 7.72 -3.26 -18.94
CA ASP A 222 7.34 -3.73 -20.27
C ASP A 222 8.51 -3.50 -21.23
N VAL A 223 8.88 -4.55 -21.96
CA VAL A 223 10.02 -4.51 -22.91
C VAL A 223 9.79 -3.49 -24.01
N SER A 224 8.54 -3.23 -24.37
CA SER A 224 8.18 -2.21 -25.37
C SER A 224 8.47 -0.77 -24.91
N ASP A 225 8.41 -0.53 -23.60
CA ASP A 225 8.58 0.81 -23.02
C ASP A 225 10.05 1.23 -22.92
N ILE A 226 10.98 0.26 -22.78
CA ILE A 226 12.40 0.55 -22.61
C ILE A 226 13.26 -0.46 -23.39
N PRO A 227 13.63 -0.16 -24.63
CA PRO A 227 14.34 -1.09 -25.51
C PRO A 227 15.74 -1.50 -25.03
N ASN A 228 16.28 -0.89 -23.97
CA ASN A 228 17.59 -1.23 -23.40
C ASN A 228 17.48 -1.37 -21.86
N ALA A 229 16.38 -1.91 -21.35
CA ALA A 229 16.14 -2.04 -19.90
C ALA A 229 17.26 -2.81 -19.19
N ASP A 230 17.76 -3.88 -19.79
CA ASP A 230 18.87 -4.70 -19.30
C ASP A 230 20.16 -3.90 -19.12
N LYS A 231 20.51 -3.07 -20.11
CA LYS A 231 21.71 -2.22 -20.06
C LYS A 231 21.58 -1.13 -19.00
N ILE A 232 20.42 -0.47 -18.93
CA ILE A 232 20.14 0.55 -17.91
C ILE A 232 20.20 -0.06 -16.51
N ALA A 233 19.59 -1.25 -16.33
CA ALA A 233 19.62 -1.97 -15.06
C ALA A 233 21.04 -2.35 -14.64
N PHE A 234 21.85 -2.82 -15.60
CA PHE A 234 23.24 -3.16 -15.36
C PHE A 234 24.05 -1.94 -14.93
N GLU A 235 23.96 -0.82 -15.65
CA GLU A 235 24.66 0.42 -15.32
C GLU A 235 24.20 0.96 -13.94
N MET A 236 22.91 0.92 -13.65
CA MET A 236 22.35 1.33 -12.37
C MET A 236 22.90 0.49 -11.21
N ILE A 237 22.93 -0.84 -11.34
CA ILE A 237 23.43 -1.72 -10.28
C ILE A 237 24.91 -1.49 -10.05
N GLN A 238 25.70 -1.40 -11.11
CA GLN A 238 27.16 -1.26 -11.02
C GLN A 238 27.59 0.08 -10.41
N ASN A 239 26.95 1.17 -10.82
CA ASN A 239 27.43 2.51 -10.53
C ASN A 239 26.71 3.15 -9.35
N ASP A 240 25.39 2.98 -9.25
CA ASP A 240 24.58 3.81 -8.35
C ASP A 240 23.99 3.02 -7.19
N PHE A 241 23.54 1.78 -7.43
CA PHE A 241 22.88 1.00 -6.37
C PHE A 241 23.84 0.75 -5.20
N LYS A 242 25.02 0.25 -5.48
CA LYS A 242 26.04 -0.03 -4.48
C LYS A 242 26.40 1.22 -3.68
N HIS A 243 26.61 2.34 -4.37
CA HIS A 243 26.96 3.61 -3.73
C HIS A 243 25.84 4.16 -2.82
N HIS A 244 24.58 4.08 -3.25
CA HIS A 244 23.44 4.58 -2.48
C HIS A 244 23.11 3.72 -1.26
N PHE A 245 23.26 2.39 -1.35
CA PHE A 245 22.80 1.45 -0.34
C PHE A 245 23.89 0.80 0.51
N GLU A 246 25.14 1.00 0.17
CA GLU A 246 26.30 0.51 0.95
C GLU A 246 26.27 1.01 2.42
N THR A 247 25.76 2.21 2.65
CA THR A 247 25.63 2.81 3.99
C THR A 247 24.72 1.98 4.92
N TYR A 248 23.75 1.26 4.38
CA TYR A 248 22.81 0.45 5.17
C TYR A 248 23.35 -0.92 5.55
N LYS A 249 24.51 -1.35 4.98
CA LYS A 249 25.19 -2.63 5.26
C LYS A 249 24.26 -3.85 5.18
N LEU A 250 23.23 -3.80 4.34
CA LEU A 250 22.30 -4.90 4.13
C LEU A 250 22.81 -5.79 3.00
N PRO A 251 23.15 -7.05 3.28
CA PRO A 251 23.50 -8.00 2.22
C PRO A 251 22.31 -8.21 1.28
N TYR A 252 22.56 -8.32 -0.01
CA TYR A 252 21.52 -8.45 -1.02
C TYR A 252 21.90 -9.42 -2.13
N LYS A 253 20.87 -9.89 -2.85
CA LYS A 253 21.00 -10.59 -4.13
C LYS A 253 20.06 -9.98 -5.14
N ILE A 254 20.51 -9.79 -6.38
CA ILE A 254 19.71 -9.26 -7.47
C ILE A 254 19.67 -10.26 -8.60
N VAL A 255 18.46 -10.61 -9.05
CA VAL A 255 18.25 -11.46 -10.22
C VAL A 255 17.46 -10.67 -11.27
N LEU A 256 17.98 -10.64 -12.48
CA LEU A 256 17.39 -9.96 -13.62
C LEU A 256 16.82 -11.02 -14.57
N PHE A 257 15.51 -10.98 -14.80
CA PHE A 257 14.82 -11.90 -15.71
C PHE A 257 14.47 -11.18 -17.01
N ASN A 258 15.09 -11.59 -18.10
CA ASN A 258 14.86 -11.00 -19.43
C ASN A 258 13.71 -11.75 -20.13
N HIS A 259 12.78 -10.99 -20.73
CA HIS A 259 11.72 -11.55 -21.58
C HIS A 259 10.93 -12.70 -20.98
N MET A 260 10.52 -12.58 -19.71
CA MET A 260 9.81 -13.63 -19.00
C MET A 260 8.29 -13.45 -19.10
N ASN A 261 7.56 -14.52 -19.40
CA ASN A 261 6.10 -14.55 -19.48
C ASN A 261 5.46 -15.89 -19.11
N PHE A 262 6.17 -16.76 -18.35
CA PHE A 262 5.71 -18.12 -18.08
C PHE A 262 5.33 -18.40 -16.62
N CYS A 263 5.58 -17.46 -15.68
CA CYS A 263 5.16 -17.63 -14.31
C CYS A 263 3.69 -17.19 -14.15
N GLU A 264 2.83 -18.12 -13.78
CA GLU A 264 1.39 -17.87 -13.62
C GLU A 264 1.03 -17.26 -12.26
N ASN A 265 1.87 -17.48 -11.26
CA ASN A 265 1.59 -17.04 -9.89
C ASN A 265 2.88 -16.72 -9.13
N LEU A 266 2.69 -16.13 -7.95
CA LEU A 266 3.77 -15.67 -7.09
C LEU A 266 4.62 -16.83 -6.56
N GLU A 267 4.07 -18.02 -6.32
CA GLU A 267 4.79 -19.19 -5.84
C GLU A 267 5.81 -19.67 -6.87
N GLN A 268 5.39 -19.82 -8.13
CA GLN A 268 6.29 -20.16 -9.23
C GLN A 268 7.37 -19.11 -9.43
N PHE A 269 7.02 -17.84 -9.24
CA PHE A 269 7.98 -16.74 -9.36
C PHE A 269 9.04 -16.80 -8.26
N TYR A 270 8.65 -17.11 -7.01
CA TYR A 270 9.61 -17.30 -5.91
C TYR A 270 10.50 -18.52 -6.12
N GLU A 271 9.95 -19.63 -6.61
CA GLU A 271 10.74 -20.83 -6.96
C GLU A 271 11.81 -20.51 -8.01
N LEU A 272 11.41 -19.77 -9.07
CA LEU A 272 12.33 -19.32 -10.11
C LEU A 272 13.43 -18.41 -9.54
N PHE A 273 13.04 -17.43 -8.74
CA PHE A 273 14.00 -16.52 -8.10
C PHE A 273 14.98 -17.29 -7.21
N ASN A 274 14.49 -18.16 -6.33
CA ASN A 274 15.31 -18.92 -5.41
C ASN A 274 16.30 -19.84 -6.16
N PHE A 275 15.85 -20.50 -7.22
CA PHE A 275 16.71 -21.37 -8.03
C PHE A 275 17.97 -20.64 -8.53
N PHE A 276 17.85 -19.37 -8.92
CA PHE A 276 18.98 -18.59 -9.39
C PHE A 276 19.70 -17.84 -8.27
N ALA A 277 19.01 -17.44 -7.22
CA ALA A 277 19.57 -16.65 -6.12
C ALA A 277 20.33 -17.50 -5.09
N GLU A 278 19.90 -18.75 -4.84
CA GLU A 278 20.55 -19.62 -3.83
C GLU A 278 22.04 -19.83 -4.09
N PRO A 279 22.48 -20.18 -5.30
CA PRO A 279 23.92 -20.40 -5.57
C PRO A 279 24.73 -19.10 -5.67
N MET A 280 24.09 -17.92 -5.61
CA MET A 280 24.79 -16.65 -5.74
C MET A 280 25.47 -16.24 -4.43
N GLU A 281 26.64 -15.60 -4.54
CA GLU A 281 27.26 -14.88 -3.45
C GLU A 281 26.46 -13.62 -3.06
N LEU A 282 26.60 -13.19 -1.81
CA LEU A 282 25.97 -11.96 -1.33
C LEU A 282 26.56 -10.72 -2.04
N ASN A 283 25.73 -9.67 -2.13
CA ASN A 283 26.07 -8.41 -2.78
C ASN A 283 26.41 -8.55 -4.27
N ASN A 284 25.79 -9.53 -4.91
CA ASN A 284 25.99 -9.84 -6.32
C ASN A 284 24.67 -9.78 -7.11
N TYR A 285 24.79 -9.80 -8.43
CA TYR A 285 23.65 -9.87 -9.33
C TYR A 285 23.87 -10.91 -10.42
N ARG A 286 22.78 -11.46 -10.97
CA ARG A 286 22.75 -12.39 -12.09
C ARG A 286 21.70 -11.98 -13.10
N SER A 287 22.06 -11.97 -14.39
CA SER A 287 21.09 -11.84 -15.48
C SER A 287 20.76 -13.20 -16.03
N CYS A 288 19.48 -13.51 -16.15
CA CYS A 288 18.95 -14.77 -16.65
C CYS A 288 18.35 -14.58 -18.03
N ASP A 289 18.62 -15.53 -18.92
CA ASP A 289 18.12 -15.55 -20.29
C ASP A 289 17.28 -16.83 -20.57
N THR A 290 16.93 -17.02 -21.83
CA THR A 290 16.14 -18.18 -22.29
C THR A 290 16.82 -19.53 -22.03
N ALA A 291 18.14 -19.60 -22.00
CA ALA A 291 18.87 -20.83 -21.70
C ALA A 291 18.79 -21.17 -20.20
N ASP A 292 18.88 -20.16 -19.35
CA ASP A 292 18.66 -20.28 -17.91
C ASP A 292 17.24 -20.79 -17.59
N TYR A 293 16.20 -20.24 -18.25
CA TYR A 293 14.82 -20.69 -18.04
C TYR A 293 14.62 -22.16 -18.44
N LYS A 294 15.28 -22.61 -19.51
CA LYS A 294 15.27 -24.02 -19.89
C LYS A 294 15.86 -24.89 -18.77
N SER A 295 17.00 -24.51 -18.20
CA SER A 295 17.61 -25.23 -17.08
C SER A 295 16.67 -25.34 -15.87
N PHE A 296 15.92 -24.28 -15.55
CA PHE A 296 14.91 -24.29 -14.49
C PHE A 296 13.76 -25.26 -14.81
N HIS A 297 13.23 -25.24 -16.04
CA HIS A 297 12.16 -26.14 -16.46
C HIS A 297 12.63 -27.61 -16.46
N ASP A 298 13.84 -27.89 -16.95
CA ASP A 298 14.42 -29.24 -16.94
C ASP A 298 14.56 -29.75 -15.50
N MET A 299 15.01 -28.91 -14.57
CA MET A 299 15.09 -29.24 -13.14
C MET A 299 13.70 -29.53 -12.55
N LYS A 300 12.70 -28.69 -12.81
CA LYS A 300 11.31 -28.92 -12.34
C LYS A 300 10.74 -30.22 -12.90
N TYR A 301 10.99 -30.52 -14.16
CA TYR A 301 10.55 -31.77 -14.78
C TYR A 301 11.21 -32.98 -14.08
N LEU A 302 12.52 -32.93 -13.84
CA LEU A 302 13.23 -34.01 -13.12
C LEU A 302 12.72 -34.20 -11.69
N LEU A 303 12.47 -33.09 -10.96
CA LEU A 303 11.91 -33.15 -9.59
C LEU A 303 10.51 -33.77 -9.59
N ALA A 304 9.66 -33.42 -10.57
CA ALA A 304 8.33 -34.00 -10.71
C ALA A 304 8.38 -35.49 -10.99
N GLN A 305 9.31 -35.94 -11.87
CA GLN A 305 9.55 -37.38 -12.14
C GLN A 305 10.03 -38.11 -10.90
N LEU A 306 11.00 -37.56 -10.17
CA LEU A 306 11.51 -38.15 -8.93
C LEU A 306 10.42 -38.26 -7.86
N LYS A 307 9.57 -37.26 -7.74
CA LYS A 307 8.43 -37.26 -6.80
C LYS A 307 7.43 -38.36 -7.18
N ASP A 308 7.07 -38.46 -8.46
CA ASP A 308 6.16 -39.50 -8.94
C ASP A 308 6.74 -40.91 -8.70
N ILE A 309 8.04 -41.13 -8.94
CA ILE A 309 8.72 -42.37 -8.63
C ILE A 309 8.70 -42.69 -7.14
N ALA A 310 8.92 -41.68 -6.28
CA ALA A 310 8.91 -41.87 -4.84
C ALA A 310 7.51 -42.18 -4.28
N GLU A 311 6.47 -41.65 -4.89
CA GLU A 311 5.08 -41.82 -4.43
C GLU A 311 4.40 -43.04 -5.05
N ASN A 312 4.65 -43.30 -6.33
CA ASN A 312 3.90 -44.26 -7.14
C ASN A 312 4.79 -45.33 -7.83
N GLY A 313 6.11 -45.14 -7.84
CA GLY A 313 7.04 -46.02 -8.50
C GLY A 313 7.35 -47.32 -7.72
N SER A 314 7.88 -48.32 -8.43
CA SER A 314 8.46 -49.49 -7.84
C SER A 314 10.00 -49.37 -7.77
N LEU A 315 10.65 -50.25 -7.00
CA LEU A 315 12.11 -50.30 -6.92
C LEU A 315 12.79 -50.58 -8.28
N ASP A 316 12.04 -51.16 -9.23
CA ASP A 316 12.50 -51.49 -10.58
C ASP A 316 11.99 -50.46 -11.63
N ASP A 317 11.69 -49.22 -11.24
CA ASP A 317 11.22 -48.17 -12.17
C ASP A 317 12.32 -47.86 -13.19
N GLU A 318 12.04 -48.09 -14.48
CA GLU A 318 12.99 -47.93 -15.59
C GLU A 318 13.50 -46.47 -15.74
N ARG A 319 12.84 -45.50 -15.12
CA ARG A 319 13.28 -44.11 -15.09
C ARG A 319 14.46 -43.85 -14.16
N VAL A 320 14.76 -44.81 -13.25
CA VAL A 320 15.86 -44.70 -12.29
C VAL A 320 16.99 -45.61 -12.69
N LEU A 321 18.04 -45.04 -13.26
CA LEU A 321 19.29 -45.77 -13.55
C LEU A 321 20.31 -45.37 -12.48
N VAL A 322 20.68 -46.35 -11.63
CA VAL A 322 21.76 -46.18 -10.64
C VAL A 322 23.10 -46.48 -11.32
N TYR A 323 23.91 -45.45 -11.53
CA TYR A 323 25.29 -45.61 -11.95
C TYR A 323 26.17 -45.73 -10.70
N CYS A 324 26.80 -46.87 -10.49
CA CYS A 324 27.90 -47.00 -9.53
C CYS A 324 29.17 -46.48 -10.23
N GLN A 325 29.77 -45.45 -9.69
CA GLN A 325 31.12 -45.00 -10.02
C GLN A 325 32.14 -45.66 -9.10
#